data_c3936a74005ed4c5a2e84030acdfc2dd
#
_entry.id   c3936a74005ed4c5a2e84030acdfc2dd
#
_cell.length_a   1.000
_cell.length_b   1.000
_cell.length_c   1.000
_cell.angle_alpha   90.00
_cell.angle_beta   90.00
_cell.angle_gamma   90.00
#
_symmetry.space_group_name_H-M   'P 1'
#
loop_
_entity.id
_entity.type
_entity.pdbx_description
1 polymer ?
#
loop_
_entity_poly.entity_id
_entity_poly.type
_entity_poly.pdbx_seq_one_letter_code
_entity_poly.pdbx_strand_id
1 'polypeptide(L)'
;MNQNNMRQHNENWMRDLPLFLKLKPLTHLFIPGSHQSFSDLLNKKLPIAIDVPKVLRFVDSPWTRKTIERWGRCQELNVTDQLRLGIRYFDVRVAFLPGECEQSLDIFLLHGLYGRPIKEVLDEMYTFIIDHPEEILILDINHFYNFNDELHRKFLGQLEHLFNGKFIPAPPSLSLNQVTVDFAQQHGFQLLLFYQQKLAEQFSFIWPSSYIASPWANTNNVQHLWQYTEHILTSRDQILPNGGFFVTQCILTPTWWNIVRHFKKSLRTVMAAKTTEQAVSWLKKNNVLLMPFLNIVIVDFVELFDFCTTVIQLNFQ
;
A
#
# COMPACT_ATOMS: atom_id res chain seq x y z
N MET A 1 23.20 -0.34 17.56
CA MET A 1 22.37 0.86 17.40
C MET A 1 20.95 0.51 17.85
N ASN A 2 20.36 1.30 18.73
CA ASN A 2 19.06 1.02 19.31
C ASN A 2 17.97 1.13 18.23
N GLN A 3 17.05 0.16 18.15
CA GLN A 3 15.93 0.16 17.19
C GLN A 3 15.10 1.46 17.21
N ASN A 4 15.06 2.15 18.37
CA ASN A 4 14.39 3.44 18.50
C ASN A 4 15.09 4.60 17.76
N ASN A 5 16.41 4.55 17.57
CA ASN A 5 17.12 5.58 16.79
C ASN A 5 16.97 5.40 15.29
N MET A 6 16.79 4.16 14.79
CA MET A 6 16.54 3.94 13.36
C MET A 6 15.14 4.40 12.93
N ARG A 7 14.13 4.30 13.80
CA ARG A 7 12.77 4.77 13.50
C ARG A 7 12.66 6.28 13.25
N GLN A 8 13.44 7.10 13.97
CA GLN A 8 13.47 8.56 13.79
C GLN A 8 14.13 9.01 12.47
N HIS A 9 15.03 8.22 11.89
CA HIS A 9 15.75 8.60 10.67
C HIS A 9 14.93 8.49 9.38
N ASN A 10 13.86 7.69 9.33
CA ASN A 10 13.09 7.47 8.11
C ASN A 10 11.82 8.35 8.03
N GLU A 11 11.46 9.04 9.08
CA GLU A 11 10.22 9.83 9.17
C GLU A 11 10.20 11.00 8.16
N ASN A 12 11.36 11.54 7.82
CA ASN A 12 11.53 12.67 6.91
C ASN A 12 12.47 12.33 5.74
N TRP A 13 12.45 11.09 5.27
CA TRP A 13 13.46 10.63 4.31
C TRP A 13 13.36 11.32 2.94
N MET A 14 12.16 11.73 2.48
CA MET A 14 12.03 12.47 1.22
C MET A 14 12.53 13.91 1.37
N ARG A 15 12.29 14.54 2.52
CA ARG A 15 12.88 15.84 2.86
C ARG A 15 14.41 15.79 2.81
N ASP A 16 14.98 14.72 3.33
CA ASP A 16 16.43 14.59 3.52
C ASP A 16 17.16 14.06 2.27
N LEU A 17 16.44 13.81 1.15
CA LEU A 17 17.05 13.47 -0.12
C LEU A 17 17.92 14.61 -0.65
N PRO A 18 19.11 14.32 -1.20
CA PRO A 18 19.91 15.33 -1.90
C PRO A 18 19.19 15.83 -3.15
N LEU A 19 19.45 17.07 -3.55
CA LEU A 19 18.75 17.76 -4.63
C LEU A 19 18.70 16.94 -5.94
N PHE A 20 19.80 16.29 -6.32
CA PHE A 20 19.84 15.49 -7.56
C PHE A 20 18.85 14.30 -7.55
N LEU A 21 18.50 13.77 -6.36
CA LEU A 21 17.44 12.76 -6.20
C LEU A 21 16.06 13.40 -6.16
N LYS A 22 15.90 14.56 -5.49
CA LYS A 22 14.64 15.29 -5.48
C LYS A 22 14.18 15.72 -6.87
N LEU A 23 15.10 15.96 -7.80
CA LEU A 23 14.83 16.32 -9.20
C LEU A 23 14.50 15.11 -10.09
N LYS A 24 14.69 13.88 -9.63
CA LYS A 24 14.26 12.69 -10.37
C LYS A 24 12.73 12.53 -10.31
N PRO A 25 12.08 12.05 -11.37
CA PRO A 25 10.67 11.65 -11.30
C PRO A 25 10.43 10.65 -10.17
N LEU A 26 9.32 10.74 -9.46
CA LEU A 26 8.95 9.80 -8.39
C LEU A 26 8.92 8.34 -8.87
N THR A 27 8.64 8.12 -10.15
CA THR A 27 8.66 6.79 -10.79
C THR A 27 10.05 6.19 -10.93
N HIS A 28 11.11 6.97 -10.68
CA HIS A 28 12.51 6.55 -10.69
C HIS A 28 13.14 6.51 -9.27
N LEU A 29 12.34 6.80 -8.25
CA LEU A 29 12.77 6.60 -6.86
C LEU A 29 12.35 5.23 -6.34
N PHE A 30 13.10 4.69 -5.40
CA PHE A 30 12.74 3.48 -4.66
C PHE A 30 11.95 3.87 -3.44
N ILE A 31 10.68 3.46 -3.41
CA ILE A 31 9.69 3.87 -2.43
C ILE A 31 9.22 2.65 -1.63
N PRO A 32 9.43 2.61 -0.31
CA PRO A 32 8.88 1.54 0.51
C PRO A 32 7.37 1.69 0.65
N GLY A 33 6.67 0.59 0.47
CA GLY A 33 5.23 0.50 0.61
C GLY A 33 4.80 -0.70 1.44
N SER A 34 3.53 -0.74 1.82
CA SER A 34 2.94 -1.84 2.56
C SER A 34 1.82 -2.51 1.76
N HIS A 35 1.79 -3.84 1.78
CA HIS A 35 0.67 -4.63 1.25
C HIS A 35 -0.47 -4.64 2.26
N GLN A 36 -1.73 -4.49 1.80
CA GLN A 36 -2.89 -4.44 2.69
C GLN A 36 -2.64 -3.53 3.91
N SER A 37 -2.28 -2.30 3.64
CA SER A 37 -1.56 -1.38 4.51
C SER A 37 -2.17 -1.20 5.90
N PHE A 38 -3.49 -1.28 5.99
CA PHE A 38 -4.22 -0.99 7.21
C PHE A 38 -4.95 -2.21 7.79
N SER A 39 -4.36 -3.39 7.61
CA SER A 39 -4.86 -4.65 8.18
C SER A 39 -4.32 -4.95 9.59
N ASP A 40 -3.74 -3.97 10.26
CA ASP A 40 -3.21 -4.06 11.63
C ASP A 40 -4.29 -4.40 12.65
N LEU A 41 -5.50 -3.87 12.46
CA LEU A 41 -6.65 -4.11 13.33
C LEU A 41 -7.85 -4.64 12.54
N LEU A 42 -8.13 -5.94 12.67
CA LEU A 42 -9.29 -6.60 12.11
C LEU A 42 -10.33 -6.89 13.21
N ASN A 43 -11.57 -6.46 13.01
CA ASN A 43 -12.61 -6.50 14.02
C ASN A 43 -13.43 -7.80 13.96
N LYS A 44 -13.21 -8.69 14.92
CA LYS A 44 -13.94 -9.96 15.05
C LYS A 44 -15.39 -9.82 15.47
N LYS A 45 -15.83 -8.63 15.90
CA LYS A 45 -17.22 -8.39 16.28
C LYS A 45 -18.11 -8.06 15.07
N LEU A 46 -17.50 -7.55 14.00
CA LEU A 46 -18.17 -7.29 12.73
C LEU A 46 -18.34 -8.60 11.91
N PRO A 47 -19.25 -8.66 10.93
CA PRO A 47 -19.41 -9.84 10.07
C PRO A 47 -18.12 -10.26 9.36
N ILE A 48 -18.04 -11.53 8.92
CA ILE A 48 -16.98 -11.97 8.01
C ILE A 48 -17.16 -11.21 6.69
N ALA A 49 -16.05 -10.69 6.17
CA ALA A 49 -16.05 -9.80 5.03
C ALA A 49 -16.39 -10.53 3.70
N ILE A 50 -16.82 -9.74 2.72
CA ILE A 50 -17.33 -10.27 1.44
C ILE A 50 -16.20 -10.85 0.55
N ASP A 51 -14.96 -10.47 0.78
CA ASP A 51 -13.76 -10.98 0.08
C ASP A 51 -13.39 -12.42 0.48
N VAL A 52 -13.96 -12.92 1.59
CA VAL A 52 -13.80 -14.32 2.01
C VAL A 52 -14.73 -15.23 1.19
N PRO A 53 -14.27 -16.43 0.77
CA PRO A 53 -15.09 -17.39 0.06
C PRO A 53 -16.43 -17.67 0.77
N LYS A 54 -17.52 -17.74 -0.01
CA LYS A 54 -18.88 -17.91 0.52
C LYS A 54 -19.00 -19.07 1.52
N VAL A 55 -18.34 -20.19 1.25
CA VAL A 55 -18.38 -21.38 2.12
C VAL A 55 -17.89 -21.07 3.54
N LEU A 56 -16.89 -20.23 3.70
CA LEU A 56 -16.36 -19.84 5.01
C LEU A 56 -17.26 -18.87 5.75
N ARG A 57 -18.01 -18.04 5.02
CA ARG A 57 -19.00 -17.12 5.61
C ARG A 57 -20.19 -17.88 6.22
N PHE A 58 -20.51 -19.09 5.71
CA PHE A 58 -21.54 -19.95 6.31
C PHE A 58 -21.08 -20.63 7.61
N VAL A 59 -19.78 -20.78 7.82
CA VAL A 59 -19.21 -21.37 9.05
C VAL A 59 -18.75 -20.24 9.99
N ASP A 60 -19.59 -19.22 10.15
CA ASP A 60 -19.28 -18.08 11.01
C ASP A 60 -19.30 -18.48 12.49
N SER A 61 -18.12 -18.48 13.08
CA SER A 61 -17.91 -18.78 14.50
C SER A 61 -16.76 -17.94 15.06
N PRO A 62 -16.67 -17.74 16.38
CA PRO A 62 -15.52 -17.04 16.98
C PRO A 62 -14.19 -17.64 16.59
N TRP A 63 -14.16 -18.93 16.33
CA TRP A 63 -12.98 -19.67 15.95
C TRP A 63 -12.56 -19.44 14.50
N THR A 64 -13.55 -19.43 13.59
CA THR A 64 -13.36 -19.05 12.17
C THR A 64 -12.86 -17.61 12.06
N ARG A 65 -13.51 -16.68 12.75
CA ARG A 65 -13.10 -15.26 12.77
C ARG A 65 -11.69 -15.06 13.29
N LYS A 66 -11.30 -15.79 14.35
CA LYS A 66 -9.92 -15.77 14.88
C LYS A 66 -8.90 -16.33 13.89
N THR A 67 -9.27 -17.32 13.11
CA THR A 67 -8.41 -17.87 12.05
C THR A 67 -8.27 -16.87 10.90
N ILE A 68 -9.38 -16.27 10.45
CA ILE A 68 -9.36 -15.22 9.41
C ILE A 68 -8.52 -14.03 9.87
N GLU A 69 -8.68 -13.55 11.10
CA GLU A 69 -7.85 -12.47 11.65
C GLU A 69 -6.35 -12.77 11.55
N ARG A 70 -5.91 -13.98 11.95
CA ARG A 70 -4.49 -14.35 11.93
C ARG A 70 -3.91 -14.45 10.53
N TRP A 71 -4.71 -14.83 9.55
CA TRP A 71 -4.31 -15.02 8.18
C TRP A 71 -4.59 -13.80 7.29
N GLY A 72 -5.54 -12.96 7.70
CA GLY A 72 -5.86 -11.70 7.04
C GLY A 72 -5.02 -10.49 7.52
N ARG A 73 -4.35 -10.60 8.66
CA ARG A 73 -3.45 -9.52 9.12
C ARG A 73 -2.15 -9.57 8.32
N CYS A 74 -1.90 -8.53 7.52
CA CYS A 74 -0.70 -8.35 6.72
C CYS A 74 0.27 -7.33 7.31
N GLN A 75 -0.20 -6.46 8.22
CA GLN A 75 0.61 -5.47 8.92
C GLN A 75 0.40 -5.55 10.43
N GLU A 76 1.45 -5.29 11.20
CA GLU A 76 1.37 -5.20 12.67
C GLU A 76 1.29 -3.73 13.12
N LEU A 77 1.96 -2.83 12.37
CA LEU A 77 2.00 -1.41 12.67
C LEU A 77 0.75 -0.70 12.17
N ASN A 78 0.23 0.23 12.96
CA ASN A 78 -0.80 1.19 12.53
C ASN A 78 -0.23 2.18 11.49
N VAL A 79 -1.07 3.02 10.91
CA VAL A 79 -0.67 3.96 9.86
C VAL A 79 0.40 4.94 10.33
N THR A 80 0.26 5.50 11.52
CA THR A 80 1.22 6.46 12.08
C THR A 80 2.60 5.84 12.24
N ASP A 81 2.69 4.62 12.76
CA ASP A 81 3.96 3.91 12.91
C ASP A 81 4.57 3.51 11.57
N GLN A 82 3.75 3.13 10.57
CA GLN A 82 4.22 2.87 9.20
C GLN A 82 4.80 4.13 8.56
N LEU A 83 4.13 5.28 8.69
CA LEU A 83 4.61 6.58 8.19
C LEU A 83 5.96 6.97 8.83
N ARG A 84 6.08 6.83 10.16
CA ARG A 84 7.33 7.07 10.90
C ARG A 84 8.45 6.12 10.48
N LEU A 85 8.11 4.87 10.14
CA LEU A 85 9.08 3.90 9.65
C LEU A 85 9.59 4.23 8.25
N GLY A 86 8.90 5.09 7.50
CA GLY A 86 9.31 5.55 6.16
C GLY A 86 8.41 5.06 5.03
N ILE A 87 7.31 4.35 5.31
CA ILE A 87 6.36 3.92 4.28
C ILE A 87 5.73 5.15 3.63
N ARG A 88 5.67 5.15 2.28
CA ARG A 88 5.07 6.22 1.48
C ARG A 88 4.10 5.72 0.42
N TYR A 89 3.99 4.42 0.19
CA TYR A 89 2.95 3.83 -0.64
C TYR A 89 2.05 2.92 0.20
N PHE A 90 0.74 3.09 0.02
CA PHE A 90 -0.30 2.38 0.76
C PHE A 90 -1.27 1.68 -0.20
N ASP A 91 -1.32 0.35 -0.12
CA ASP A 91 -2.27 -0.54 -0.80
C ASP A 91 -3.54 -0.66 0.03
N VAL A 92 -4.67 -0.14 -0.48
CA VAL A 92 -5.89 0.06 0.29
C VAL A 92 -7.10 -0.64 -0.32
N ARG A 93 -7.78 -1.41 0.50
CA ARG A 93 -9.09 -2.00 0.18
C ARG A 93 -10.14 -1.51 1.14
N VAL A 94 -11.28 -1.12 0.58
CA VAL A 94 -12.38 -0.54 1.35
C VAL A 94 -13.70 -1.25 1.09
N ALA A 95 -14.56 -1.26 2.09
CA ALA A 95 -15.90 -1.80 1.99
C ALA A 95 -16.90 -0.91 2.71
N PHE A 96 -18.09 -0.77 2.15
CA PHE A 96 -19.25 -0.28 2.88
C PHE A 96 -19.88 -1.43 3.66
N LEU A 97 -20.17 -1.22 4.96
CA LEU A 97 -20.78 -2.24 5.79
C LEU A 97 -22.32 -2.26 5.57
N PRO A 98 -22.90 -3.35 5.07
CA PRO A 98 -24.35 -3.43 4.87
C PRO A 98 -25.11 -3.31 6.18
N GLY A 99 -26.18 -2.51 6.19
CA GLY A 99 -27.08 -2.34 7.34
C GLY A 99 -26.77 -1.14 8.24
N GLU A 100 -25.68 -0.45 8.00
CA GLU A 100 -25.42 0.85 8.63
C GLU A 100 -26.21 1.95 7.90
N CYS A 101 -26.54 3.02 8.63
CA CYS A 101 -27.33 4.11 8.09
C CYS A 101 -26.57 4.81 6.95
N GLU A 102 -27.20 4.95 5.77
CA GLU A 102 -26.60 5.64 4.60
C GLU A 102 -26.15 7.10 4.90
N GLN A 103 -26.58 7.66 6.02
CA GLN A 103 -26.20 9.01 6.47
C GLN A 103 -24.81 9.06 7.10
N SER A 104 -24.31 7.95 7.67
CA SER A 104 -22.91 7.80 8.09
C SER A 104 -22.17 7.09 6.97
N LEU A 105 -21.15 7.72 6.39
CA LEU A 105 -20.26 7.06 5.42
C LEU A 105 -19.32 6.09 6.17
N ASP A 106 -19.92 5.00 6.70
CA ASP A 106 -19.17 3.96 7.41
C ASP A 106 -18.45 3.06 6.42
N ILE A 107 -17.40 3.63 5.82
CA ILE A 107 -16.48 2.90 4.96
C ILE A 107 -15.37 2.34 5.85
N PHE A 108 -15.23 1.05 5.80
CA PHE A 108 -14.25 0.30 6.57
C PHE A 108 -13.12 -0.21 5.68
N LEU A 109 -11.95 -0.32 6.25
CA LEU A 109 -10.87 -1.13 5.71
C LEU A 109 -11.26 -2.61 5.76
N LEU A 110 -10.72 -3.42 4.83
CA LEU A 110 -11.18 -4.80 4.72
C LEU A 110 -10.08 -5.74 4.24
N HIS A 111 -9.88 -6.84 4.98
CA HIS A 111 -9.14 -8.00 4.52
C HIS A 111 -9.57 -9.26 5.30
N GLY A 112 -10.54 -9.99 4.75
CA GLY A 112 -11.17 -11.14 5.40
C GLY A 112 -12.13 -10.80 6.54
N LEU A 113 -11.82 -9.77 7.31
CA LEU A 113 -12.69 -9.10 8.27
C LEU A 113 -12.69 -7.61 8.00
N TYR A 114 -13.71 -6.91 8.48
CA TYR A 114 -13.71 -5.46 8.51
C TYR A 114 -12.67 -4.96 9.53
N GLY A 115 -11.92 -3.95 9.15
CA GLY A 115 -10.92 -3.29 9.98
C GLY A 115 -11.46 -2.04 10.66
N ARG A 116 -10.62 -1.00 10.72
CA ARG A 116 -10.97 0.33 11.22
C ARG A 116 -11.82 1.09 10.19
N PRO A 117 -12.64 2.06 10.61
CA PRO A 117 -13.17 3.07 9.70
C PRO A 117 -12.05 3.75 8.92
N ILE A 118 -12.19 3.89 7.60
CA ILE A 118 -11.16 4.52 6.77
C ILE A 118 -10.90 5.98 7.19
N LYS A 119 -11.93 6.67 7.68
CA LYS A 119 -11.83 8.05 8.15
C LYS A 119 -10.75 8.22 9.22
N GLU A 120 -10.67 7.32 10.20
CA GLU A 120 -9.65 7.40 11.26
C GLU A 120 -8.23 7.35 10.71
N VAL A 121 -8.00 6.48 9.72
CA VAL A 121 -6.71 6.33 9.06
C VAL A 121 -6.36 7.55 8.21
N LEU A 122 -7.33 8.09 7.49
CA LEU A 122 -7.14 9.30 6.68
C LEU A 122 -6.86 10.54 7.55
N ASP A 123 -7.51 10.65 8.71
CA ASP A 123 -7.25 11.72 9.69
C ASP A 123 -5.80 11.62 10.25
N GLU A 124 -5.32 10.40 10.56
CA GLU A 124 -3.93 10.19 10.98
C GLU A 124 -2.93 10.51 9.85
N MET A 125 -3.23 10.14 8.59
CA MET A 125 -2.40 10.49 7.43
C MET A 125 -2.37 12.00 7.21
N TYR A 126 -3.52 12.68 7.35
CA TYR A 126 -3.60 14.14 7.24
C TYR A 126 -2.75 14.82 8.32
N THR A 127 -2.84 14.36 9.56
CA THR A 127 -1.99 14.87 10.65
C THR A 127 -0.52 14.72 10.32
N PHE A 128 -0.12 13.56 9.81
CA PHE A 128 1.27 13.33 9.42
C PHE A 128 1.76 14.29 8.34
N ILE A 129 1.00 14.52 7.25
CA ILE A 129 1.44 15.42 6.17
C ILE A 129 1.48 16.89 6.59
N ILE A 130 0.68 17.28 7.59
CA ILE A 130 0.78 18.63 8.17
C ILE A 130 2.06 18.78 9.00
N ASP A 131 2.41 17.77 9.80
CA ASP A 131 3.61 17.76 10.63
C ASP A 131 4.89 17.55 9.80
N HIS A 132 4.77 16.95 8.61
CA HIS A 132 5.88 16.63 7.70
C HIS A 132 5.61 17.20 6.30
N PRO A 133 5.67 18.52 6.12
CA PRO A 133 5.21 19.21 4.90
C PRO A 133 6.02 18.90 3.64
N GLU A 134 7.17 18.25 3.75
CA GLU A 134 8.04 17.90 2.63
C GLU A 134 7.96 16.42 2.22
N GLU A 135 7.07 15.64 2.87
CA GLU A 135 6.87 14.23 2.57
C GLU A 135 5.70 14.02 1.60
N ILE A 136 5.81 13.03 0.74
CA ILE A 136 4.80 12.69 -0.28
C ILE A 136 4.27 11.28 0.00
N LEU A 137 2.96 11.15 0.03
CA LEU A 137 2.27 9.88 0.18
C LEU A 137 1.63 9.45 -1.13
N ILE A 138 1.67 8.17 -1.42
CA ILE A 138 0.97 7.53 -2.54
C ILE A 138 -0.12 6.64 -1.96
N LEU A 139 -1.36 7.00 -2.18
CA LEU A 139 -2.53 6.24 -1.73
C LEU A 139 -3.17 5.54 -2.93
N ASP A 140 -3.15 4.21 -2.94
CA ASP A 140 -3.76 3.39 -3.98
C ASP A 140 -4.98 2.66 -3.43
N ILE A 141 -6.17 3.24 -3.66
CA ILE A 141 -7.45 2.63 -3.29
C ILE A 141 -7.91 1.79 -4.48
N ASN A 142 -7.67 0.48 -4.41
CA ASN A 142 -7.74 -0.41 -5.56
C ASN A 142 -8.87 -1.44 -5.51
N HIS A 143 -9.48 -1.68 -4.36
CA HIS A 143 -10.62 -2.60 -4.23
C HIS A 143 -11.75 -1.97 -3.42
N PHE A 144 -12.96 -2.09 -3.96
CA PHE A 144 -14.19 -1.53 -3.38
C PHE A 144 -15.25 -2.64 -3.26
N TYR A 145 -15.79 -2.83 -2.06
CA TYR A 145 -16.80 -3.82 -1.80
C TYR A 145 -18.08 -3.16 -1.31
N ASN A 146 -19.23 -3.58 -1.85
CA ASN A 146 -20.56 -3.00 -1.57
C ASN A 146 -20.65 -1.48 -1.88
N PHE A 147 -19.91 -0.99 -2.85
CA PHE A 147 -19.97 0.39 -3.32
C PHE A 147 -20.95 0.52 -4.50
N ASN A 148 -21.71 1.59 -4.53
CA ASN A 148 -22.42 2.10 -5.69
C ASN A 148 -21.82 3.46 -6.12
N ASP A 149 -22.26 4.00 -7.26
CA ASP A 149 -21.75 5.26 -7.80
C ASP A 149 -21.92 6.44 -6.86
N GLU A 150 -23.01 6.48 -6.10
CA GLU A 150 -23.28 7.55 -5.13
C GLU A 150 -22.27 7.51 -3.98
N LEU A 151 -22.02 6.32 -3.45
CA LEU A 151 -21.04 6.13 -2.38
C LEU A 151 -19.62 6.47 -2.83
N HIS A 152 -19.25 6.11 -4.08
CA HIS A 152 -17.98 6.53 -4.66
C HIS A 152 -17.87 8.06 -4.71
N ARG A 153 -18.90 8.78 -5.19
CA ARG A 153 -18.89 10.25 -5.24
C ARG A 153 -18.80 10.88 -3.85
N LYS A 154 -19.54 10.36 -2.89
CA LYS A 154 -19.49 10.86 -1.50
C LYS A 154 -18.10 10.66 -0.90
N PHE A 155 -17.50 9.49 -1.10
CA PHE A 155 -16.16 9.20 -0.59
C PHE A 155 -15.08 10.06 -1.25
N LEU A 156 -15.15 10.24 -2.58
CA LEU A 156 -14.25 11.14 -3.30
C LEU A 156 -14.39 12.59 -2.82
N GLY A 157 -15.60 13.07 -2.57
CA GLY A 157 -15.82 14.40 -2.00
C GLY A 157 -15.24 14.55 -0.59
N GLN A 158 -15.27 13.49 0.24
CA GLN A 158 -14.60 13.53 1.55
C GLN A 158 -13.08 13.58 1.42
N LEU A 159 -12.49 12.80 0.51
CA LEU A 159 -11.05 12.84 0.23
C LEU A 159 -10.62 14.22 -0.27
N GLU A 160 -11.38 14.79 -1.21
CA GLU A 160 -11.12 16.13 -1.74
C GLU A 160 -11.18 17.20 -0.65
N HIS A 161 -12.21 17.14 0.21
CA HIS A 161 -12.36 18.06 1.34
C HIS A 161 -11.22 17.95 2.36
N LEU A 162 -10.87 16.72 2.74
CA LEU A 162 -9.83 16.47 3.76
C LEU A 162 -8.45 16.90 3.28
N PHE A 163 -8.09 16.54 2.05
CA PHE A 163 -6.74 16.79 1.49
C PHE A 163 -6.71 17.97 0.51
N ASN A 164 -7.63 18.91 0.64
CA ASN A 164 -7.70 20.07 -0.23
C ASN A 164 -6.35 20.80 -0.34
N GLY A 165 -5.91 21.05 -1.57
CA GLY A 165 -4.63 21.72 -1.87
C GLY A 165 -3.39 20.83 -1.66
N LYS A 166 -3.55 19.55 -1.30
CA LYS A 166 -2.43 18.60 -1.08
C LYS A 166 -2.21 17.63 -2.23
N PHE A 167 -3.16 17.50 -3.14
CA PHE A 167 -3.06 16.56 -4.24
C PHE A 167 -2.06 16.99 -5.31
N ILE A 168 -1.21 16.06 -5.75
CA ILE A 168 -0.40 16.22 -6.94
C ILE A 168 -1.32 16.12 -8.16
N PRO A 169 -1.37 17.15 -9.04
CA PRO A 169 -2.25 17.13 -10.21
C PRO A 169 -1.99 15.92 -11.11
N ALA A 170 -3.07 15.33 -11.61
CA ALA A 170 -2.98 14.21 -12.52
C ALA A 170 -2.76 14.66 -13.98
N PRO A 171 -2.24 13.77 -14.86
CA PRO A 171 -2.23 14.02 -16.30
C PRO A 171 -3.64 14.29 -16.85
N PRO A 172 -3.81 15.15 -17.91
CA PRO A 172 -2.74 15.79 -18.68
C PRO A 172 -2.21 17.10 -18.08
N SER A 173 -2.71 17.55 -16.91
CA SER A 173 -2.32 18.82 -16.29
C SER A 173 -0.83 18.85 -15.91
N LEU A 174 -0.25 17.69 -15.60
CA LEU A 174 1.15 17.53 -15.25
C LEU A 174 1.70 16.27 -15.93
N SER A 175 2.87 16.39 -16.58
CA SER A 175 3.53 15.21 -17.17
C SER A 175 4.21 14.36 -16.08
N LEU A 176 4.27 13.05 -16.31
CA LEU A 176 4.87 12.10 -15.36
C LEU A 176 6.32 12.47 -14.95
N ASN A 177 7.10 12.98 -15.92
CA ASN A 177 8.50 13.38 -15.68
C ASN A 177 8.64 14.64 -14.81
N GLN A 178 7.56 15.45 -14.68
CA GLN A 178 7.54 16.63 -13.83
C GLN A 178 7.16 16.32 -12.39
N VAL A 179 6.64 15.12 -12.14
CA VAL A 179 6.25 14.67 -10.78
C VAL A 179 7.50 14.26 -10.02
N THR A 180 8.15 15.23 -9.43
CA THR A 180 9.37 15.08 -8.63
C THR A 180 9.14 15.46 -7.18
N VAL A 181 10.02 15.05 -6.27
CA VAL A 181 9.95 15.50 -4.87
C VAL A 181 10.10 17.02 -4.77
N ASP A 182 11.05 17.59 -5.52
CA ASP A 182 11.29 19.03 -5.56
C ASP A 182 10.07 19.81 -6.03
N PHE A 183 9.43 19.38 -7.12
CA PHE A 183 8.20 19.99 -7.62
C PHE A 183 7.07 19.96 -6.57
N ALA A 184 6.87 18.81 -5.93
CA ALA A 184 5.82 18.67 -4.93
C ALA A 184 6.07 19.58 -3.71
N GLN A 185 7.33 19.63 -3.22
CA GLN A 185 7.72 20.49 -2.11
C GLN A 185 7.55 21.98 -2.43
N GLN A 186 7.93 22.44 -3.63
CA GLN A 186 7.79 23.83 -4.06
C GLN A 186 6.32 24.28 -4.14
N HIS A 187 5.39 23.37 -4.43
CA HIS A 187 3.96 23.68 -4.58
C HIS A 187 3.11 23.30 -3.36
N GLY A 188 3.71 22.69 -2.33
CA GLY A 188 3.00 22.23 -1.14
C GLY A 188 2.12 20.99 -1.38
N PHE A 189 2.35 20.25 -2.47
CA PHE A 189 1.67 19.00 -2.78
C PHE A 189 2.27 17.84 -2.00
N GLN A 190 1.43 16.93 -1.48
CA GLN A 190 1.88 15.86 -0.60
C GLN A 190 1.16 14.53 -0.82
N LEU A 191 0.13 14.48 -1.68
CA LEU A 191 -0.66 13.27 -1.89
C LEU A 191 -0.84 12.98 -3.37
N LEU A 192 -0.40 11.80 -3.79
CA LEU A 192 -0.70 11.21 -5.07
C LEU A 192 -1.76 10.14 -4.84
N LEU A 193 -2.94 10.31 -5.45
CA LEU A 193 -4.09 9.43 -5.22
C LEU A 193 -4.45 8.65 -6.47
N PHE A 194 -4.32 7.32 -6.39
CA PHE A 194 -4.94 6.38 -7.31
C PHE A 194 -6.25 5.90 -6.71
N TYR A 195 -7.30 5.93 -7.52
CA TYR A 195 -8.62 5.41 -7.14
C TYR A 195 -9.12 4.56 -8.29
N GLN A 196 -9.00 3.24 -8.17
CA GLN A 196 -9.15 2.31 -9.29
C GLN A 196 -10.62 2.05 -9.64
N GLN A 197 -11.32 3.13 -9.97
CA GLN A 197 -12.69 3.13 -10.46
C GLN A 197 -12.85 4.13 -11.60
N LYS A 198 -13.46 3.70 -12.72
CA LYS A 198 -13.62 4.54 -13.91
C LYS A 198 -14.34 5.87 -13.64
N LEU A 199 -15.31 5.84 -12.75
CA LEU A 199 -16.03 7.05 -12.33
C LEU A 199 -15.11 8.13 -11.74
N ALA A 200 -13.99 7.73 -11.12
CA ALA A 200 -13.06 8.66 -10.50
C ALA A 200 -12.21 9.45 -11.51
N GLU A 201 -12.07 8.97 -12.74
CA GLU A 201 -11.26 9.63 -13.79
C GLU A 201 -11.78 11.03 -14.17
N GLN A 202 -13.00 11.38 -13.80
CA GLN A 202 -13.56 12.73 -13.99
C GLN A 202 -13.03 13.77 -12.97
N PHE A 203 -12.37 13.33 -11.91
CA PHE A 203 -11.81 14.20 -10.87
C PHE A 203 -10.33 14.51 -11.18
N SER A 204 -9.98 15.80 -11.32
CA SER A 204 -8.65 16.24 -11.74
C SER A 204 -7.51 15.89 -10.77
N PHE A 205 -7.83 15.55 -9.53
CA PHE A 205 -6.86 15.15 -8.50
C PHE A 205 -6.64 13.62 -8.43
N ILE A 206 -7.40 12.85 -9.22
CA ILE A 206 -7.27 11.39 -9.27
C ILE A 206 -6.36 10.98 -10.42
N TRP A 207 -5.34 10.22 -10.10
CA TRP A 207 -4.46 9.63 -11.10
C TRP A 207 -5.13 8.42 -11.76
N PRO A 208 -5.20 8.38 -13.10
CA PRO A 208 -5.77 7.24 -13.82
C PRO A 208 -5.04 5.94 -13.49
N SER A 209 -5.78 4.84 -13.42
CA SER A 209 -5.23 3.51 -13.15
C SER A 209 -4.19 3.04 -14.18
N SER A 210 -4.21 3.63 -15.39
CA SER A 210 -3.21 3.38 -16.43
C SER A 210 -1.80 3.89 -16.09
N TYR A 211 -1.63 4.69 -15.05
CA TYR A 211 -0.33 5.20 -14.57
C TYR A 211 0.25 4.41 -13.40
N ILE A 212 -0.40 3.33 -13.01
CA ILE A 212 0.14 2.41 -11.98
C ILE A 212 -0.08 0.96 -12.39
N ALA A 213 0.94 0.13 -12.22
CA ALA A 213 0.84 -1.31 -12.38
C ALA A 213 1.29 -2.01 -11.10
N SER A 214 0.47 -2.95 -10.63
CA SER A 214 0.75 -3.75 -9.43
C SER A 214 0.56 -5.24 -9.73
N PRO A 215 1.42 -5.85 -10.59
CA PRO A 215 1.29 -7.24 -10.97
C PRO A 215 1.52 -8.18 -9.78
N TRP A 216 0.67 -9.19 -9.67
CA TRP A 216 0.61 -10.10 -8.54
C TRP A 216 0.89 -11.54 -8.94
N ALA A 217 1.88 -12.17 -8.29
CA ALA A 217 2.31 -13.54 -8.58
C ALA A 217 1.26 -14.61 -8.21
N ASN A 218 0.37 -14.30 -7.27
CA ASN A 218 -0.66 -15.21 -6.74
C ASN A 218 -0.13 -16.62 -6.45
N THR A 219 0.96 -16.72 -5.71
CA THR A 219 1.66 -17.98 -5.44
C THR A 219 1.97 -18.14 -3.95
N ASN A 220 1.98 -19.38 -3.48
CA ASN A 220 2.50 -19.77 -2.17
C ASN A 220 3.92 -20.35 -2.25
N ASN A 221 4.52 -20.37 -3.43
CA ASN A 221 5.87 -20.88 -3.67
C ASN A 221 6.86 -19.73 -3.82
N VAL A 222 7.86 -19.69 -2.95
CA VAL A 222 8.85 -18.61 -2.90
C VAL A 222 9.76 -18.57 -4.14
N GLN A 223 10.11 -19.71 -4.72
CA GLN A 223 10.94 -19.74 -5.94
C GLN A 223 10.16 -19.17 -7.12
N HIS A 224 8.89 -19.56 -7.26
CA HIS A 224 8.01 -19.00 -8.28
C HIS A 224 7.80 -17.49 -8.08
N LEU A 225 7.69 -17.01 -6.83
CA LEU A 225 7.60 -15.58 -6.53
C LEU A 225 8.78 -14.82 -7.13
N TRP A 226 10.02 -15.26 -6.87
CA TRP A 226 11.21 -14.54 -7.37
C TRP A 226 11.36 -14.62 -8.88
N GLN A 227 11.12 -15.78 -9.50
CA GLN A 227 11.09 -15.92 -10.95
C GLN A 227 10.08 -14.99 -11.60
N TYR A 228 8.87 -14.93 -11.04
CA TYR A 228 7.82 -14.02 -11.51
C TYR A 228 8.25 -12.56 -11.34
N THR A 229 8.76 -12.18 -10.16
CA THR A 229 9.21 -10.82 -9.86
C THR A 229 10.29 -10.35 -10.84
N GLU A 230 11.29 -11.16 -11.12
CA GLU A 230 12.34 -10.84 -12.11
C GLU A 230 11.78 -10.71 -13.52
N HIS A 231 10.86 -11.59 -13.90
CA HIS A 231 10.20 -11.53 -15.21
C HIS A 231 9.37 -10.25 -15.38
N ILE A 232 8.52 -9.89 -14.41
CA ILE A 232 7.68 -8.68 -14.52
C ILE A 232 8.50 -7.40 -14.53
N LEU A 233 9.60 -7.34 -13.77
CA LEU A 233 10.49 -6.19 -13.77
C LEU A 233 11.13 -5.98 -15.14
N THR A 234 11.69 -7.04 -15.76
CA THR A 234 12.27 -6.96 -17.11
C THR A 234 11.23 -6.72 -18.20
N SER A 235 9.95 -6.96 -17.90
CA SER A 235 8.81 -6.71 -18.82
C SER A 235 8.07 -5.41 -18.49
N ARG A 236 8.58 -4.55 -17.58
CA ARG A 236 7.90 -3.34 -17.10
C ARG A 236 7.41 -2.46 -18.24
N ASP A 237 8.22 -2.20 -19.26
CA ASP A 237 7.87 -1.32 -20.38
C ASP A 237 6.73 -1.91 -21.24
N GLN A 238 6.56 -3.23 -21.24
CA GLN A 238 5.43 -3.90 -21.91
C GLN A 238 4.15 -3.82 -21.06
N ILE A 239 4.29 -3.93 -19.75
CA ILE A 239 3.16 -3.87 -18.80
C ILE A 239 2.64 -2.43 -18.69
N LEU A 240 3.54 -1.45 -18.73
CA LEU A 240 3.26 -0.02 -18.52
C LEU A 240 3.91 0.82 -19.64
N PRO A 241 3.42 0.71 -20.90
CA PRO A 241 4.10 1.27 -22.08
C PRO A 241 4.18 2.81 -22.08
N ASN A 242 3.29 3.47 -21.36
CA ASN A 242 3.27 4.93 -21.24
C ASN A 242 4.10 5.43 -20.04
N GLY A 243 4.83 4.55 -19.36
CA GLY A 243 5.49 4.84 -18.10
C GLY A 243 4.50 4.97 -16.93
N GLY A 244 5.01 5.06 -15.72
CA GLY A 244 4.19 5.20 -14.52
C GLY A 244 4.81 4.54 -13.30
N PHE A 245 4.01 4.43 -12.25
CA PHE A 245 4.39 3.78 -11.01
C PHE A 245 4.31 2.26 -11.14
N PHE A 246 5.31 1.56 -10.66
CA PHE A 246 5.37 0.11 -10.73
C PHE A 246 5.55 -0.49 -9.35
N VAL A 247 4.59 -1.30 -8.92
CA VAL A 247 4.56 -1.92 -7.59
C VAL A 247 5.09 -3.35 -7.69
N THR A 248 6.23 -3.59 -7.06
CA THR A 248 6.84 -4.91 -6.94
C THR A 248 6.33 -5.57 -5.66
N GLN A 249 5.48 -6.57 -5.80
CA GLN A 249 4.84 -7.26 -4.69
C GLN A 249 5.71 -8.45 -4.21
N CYS A 250 6.48 -8.23 -3.14
CA CYS A 250 7.30 -9.28 -2.52
C CYS A 250 6.51 -10.04 -1.44
N ILE A 251 5.38 -10.64 -1.83
CA ILE A 251 4.44 -11.31 -0.94
C ILE A 251 4.07 -12.71 -1.44
N LEU A 252 3.73 -13.60 -0.51
CA LEU A 252 3.15 -14.91 -0.82
C LEU A 252 1.65 -14.93 -0.51
N THR A 253 0.89 -15.62 -1.37
CA THR A 253 -0.55 -15.79 -1.20
C THR A 253 -0.83 -17.14 -0.56
N PRO A 254 -1.44 -17.20 0.64
CA PRO A 254 -1.76 -18.47 1.27
C PRO A 254 -2.88 -19.19 0.50
N THR A 255 -2.71 -20.46 0.26
CA THR A 255 -3.79 -21.34 -0.20
C THR A 255 -4.68 -21.73 0.97
N TRP A 256 -5.90 -22.21 0.66
CA TRP A 256 -6.78 -22.82 1.67
C TRP A 256 -6.08 -23.90 2.48
N TRP A 257 -5.28 -24.75 1.82
CA TRP A 257 -4.52 -25.82 2.48
C TRP A 257 -3.45 -25.31 3.47
N ASN A 258 -2.82 -24.17 3.16
CA ASN A 258 -1.90 -23.53 4.10
C ASN A 258 -2.64 -23.12 5.38
N ILE A 259 -3.82 -22.53 5.25
CA ILE A 259 -4.64 -22.05 6.37
C ILE A 259 -5.12 -23.24 7.23
N VAL A 260 -5.70 -24.26 6.59
CA VAL A 260 -6.21 -25.46 7.30
C VAL A 260 -5.08 -26.18 8.02
N ARG A 261 -3.97 -26.42 7.35
CA ARG A 261 -2.82 -27.13 7.93
C ARG A 261 -2.20 -26.37 9.11
N HIS A 262 -2.28 -25.06 9.09
CA HIS A 262 -1.65 -24.18 10.07
C HIS A 262 -2.64 -23.26 10.77
N PHE A 263 -3.88 -23.70 10.97
CA PHE A 263 -4.98 -22.88 11.47
C PHE A 263 -4.73 -22.19 12.82
N LYS A 264 -3.84 -22.74 13.66
CA LYS A 264 -3.39 -22.13 14.94
C LYS A 264 -2.30 -21.09 14.77
N LYS A 265 -1.65 -21.03 13.61
CA LYS A 265 -0.57 -20.08 13.28
C LYS A 265 -1.14 -18.87 12.53
N SER A 266 -0.28 -17.95 12.15
CA SER A 266 -0.63 -16.73 11.40
C SER A 266 0.12 -16.66 10.06
N LEU A 267 -0.34 -15.80 9.15
CA LEU A 267 0.36 -15.43 7.92
C LEU A 267 1.82 -15.04 8.24
N ARG A 268 2.01 -14.18 9.25
CA ARG A 268 3.34 -13.73 9.70
C ARG A 268 4.30 -14.87 9.95
N THR A 269 3.88 -15.87 10.75
CA THR A 269 4.78 -16.94 11.22
C THR A 269 4.99 -18.05 10.20
N VAL A 270 4.03 -18.25 9.27
CA VAL A 270 4.10 -19.36 8.30
C VAL A 270 4.77 -18.93 7.00
N MET A 271 4.54 -17.71 6.56
CA MET A 271 4.95 -17.25 5.21
C MET A 271 5.67 -15.90 5.26
N ALA A 272 5.02 -14.86 5.78
CA ALA A 272 5.41 -13.48 5.56
C ALA A 272 6.80 -13.14 6.13
N ALA A 273 7.12 -13.52 7.35
CA ALA A 273 8.42 -13.17 7.95
C ALA A 273 9.61 -13.69 7.12
N LYS A 274 9.56 -14.94 6.66
CA LYS A 274 10.61 -15.50 5.81
C LYS A 274 10.64 -14.84 4.43
N THR A 275 9.47 -14.50 3.87
CA THR A 275 9.40 -13.85 2.56
C THR A 275 9.95 -12.43 2.62
N THR A 276 9.63 -11.67 3.66
CA THR A 276 10.18 -10.33 3.89
C THR A 276 11.70 -10.36 4.10
N GLU A 277 12.23 -11.34 4.86
CA GLU A 277 13.67 -11.56 5.00
C GLU A 277 14.35 -11.80 3.65
N GLN A 278 13.74 -12.64 2.82
CA GLN A 278 14.25 -12.92 1.48
C GLN A 278 14.13 -11.70 0.55
N ALA A 279 13.05 -10.92 0.65
CA ALA A 279 12.90 -9.67 -0.09
C ALA A 279 14.03 -8.69 0.21
N VAL A 280 14.33 -8.47 1.49
CA VAL A 280 15.45 -7.62 1.92
C VAL A 280 16.79 -8.17 1.40
N SER A 281 16.99 -9.48 1.47
CA SER A 281 18.21 -10.13 0.96
C SER A 281 18.33 -10.01 -0.57
N TRP A 282 17.22 -10.14 -1.28
CA TRP A 282 17.14 -10.01 -2.74
C TRP A 282 17.42 -8.57 -3.18
N LEU A 283 16.81 -7.57 -2.52
CA LEU A 283 17.06 -6.14 -2.77
C LEU A 283 18.55 -5.78 -2.60
N LYS A 284 19.22 -6.32 -1.57
CA LYS A 284 20.65 -6.09 -1.32
C LYS A 284 21.58 -6.76 -2.34
N LYS A 285 21.16 -7.85 -2.97
CA LYS A 285 22.00 -8.65 -3.88
C LYS A 285 21.88 -8.26 -5.36
N ASN A 286 20.69 -7.87 -5.82
CA ASN A 286 20.38 -7.75 -7.25
C ASN A 286 20.45 -6.31 -7.78
N ASN A 287 21.34 -5.50 -7.22
CA ASN A 287 21.30 -4.07 -7.37
C ASN A 287 21.56 -3.54 -8.80
N VAL A 288 22.33 -4.22 -9.65
CA VAL A 288 22.83 -3.61 -10.89
C VAL A 288 21.87 -3.83 -12.09
N LEU A 289 21.29 -5.01 -12.23
CA LEU A 289 20.52 -5.36 -13.44
C LEU A 289 19.03 -5.02 -13.35
N LEU A 290 18.43 -5.12 -12.15
CA LEU A 290 16.99 -4.94 -11.96
C LEU A 290 16.62 -3.57 -11.37
N MET A 291 17.62 -2.84 -10.83
CA MET A 291 17.44 -1.51 -10.26
C MET A 291 16.71 -0.51 -11.18
N PRO A 292 17.04 -0.42 -12.49
CA PRO A 292 16.36 0.54 -13.37
C PRO A 292 14.85 0.30 -13.51
N PHE A 293 14.37 -0.89 -13.14
CA PHE A 293 12.97 -1.29 -13.28
C PHE A 293 12.19 -1.23 -11.96
N LEU A 294 12.89 -1.13 -10.83
CA LEU A 294 12.25 -1.00 -9.51
C LEU A 294 11.70 0.42 -9.29
N ASN A 295 10.61 0.50 -8.56
CA ASN A 295 10.04 1.77 -8.09
C ASN A 295 9.44 1.60 -6.70
N ILE A 296 8.20 1.13 -6.58
CA ILE A 296 7.55 0.84 -5.30
C ILE A 296 7.80 -0.63 -4.96
N VAL A 297 8.19 -0.92 -3.73
CA VAL A 297 8.31 -2.29 -3.22
C VAL A 297 7.41 -2.48 -2.03
N ILE A 298 6.58 -3.51 -2.05
CA ILE A 298 5.67 -3.83 -0.94
C ILE A 298 5.92 -5.21 -0.35
N VAL A 299 5.76 -5.30 0.97
CA VAL A 299 5.84 -6.54 1.73
C VAL A 299 4.72 -6.62 2.77
N ASP A 300 4.53 -7.81 3.31
CA ASP A 300 3.81 -8.00 4.57
C ASP A 300 4.73 -7.72 5.76
N PHE A 301 4.18 -7.10 6.82
CA PHE A 301 4.90 -6.81 8.07
C PHE A 301 6.17 -5.98 7.85
N VAL A 302 5.97 -4.73 7.43
CA VAL A 302 7.02 -3.78 7.03
C VAL A 302 8.05 -3.46 8.11
N GLU A 303 7.77 -3.76 9.37
CA GLU A 303 8.68 -3.56 10.50
C GLU A 303 9.80 -4.61 10.57
N LEU A 304 9.75 -5.65 9.73
CA LEU A 304 10.70 -6.75 9.77
C LEU A 304 11.96 -6.49 8.94
N PHE A 305 13.11 -6.93 9.45
CA PHE A 305 14.39 -7.03 8.73
C PHE A 305 14.93 -5.73 8.11
N ASP A 306 14.63 -4.58 8.70
CA ASP A 306 15.04 -3.25 8.19
C ASP A 306 14.59 -2.99 6.74
N PHE A 307 13.42 -3.52 6.36
CA PHE A 307 12.88 -3.42 5.00
C PHE A 307 12.83 -1.97 4.51
N CYS A 308 12.22 -1.06 5.28
CA CYS A 308 12.05 0.33 4.86
C CYS A 308 13.41 1.01 4.64
N THR A 309 14.33 0.87 5.59
CA THR A 309 15.68 1.44 5.48
C THR A 309 16.42 0.85 4.26
N THR A 310 16.26 -0.46 4.00
CA THR A 310 16.87 -1.10 2.84
C THR A 310 16.37 -0.48 1.54
N VAL A 311 15.04 -0.31 1.36
CA VAL A 311 14.48 0.28 0.14
C VAL A 311 14.91 1.74 -0.03
N ILE A 312 14.84 2.55 1.04
CA ILE A 312 15.27 3.96 1.00
C ILE A 312 16.74 4.09 0.60
N GLN A 313 17.61 3.23 1.14
CA GLN A 313 19.05 3.27 0.84
C GLN A 313 19.40 2.93 -0.62
N LEU A 314 18.55 2.22 -1.34
CA LEU A 314 18.75 1.98 -2.77
C LEU A 314 18.81 3.28 -3.58
N ASN A 315 18.17 4.35 -3.14
CA ASN A 315 18.22 5.66 -3.82
C ASN A 315 19.62 6.29 -3.84
N PHE A 316 20.52 5.85 -2.97
CA PHE A 316 21.87 6.42 -2.79
C PHE A 316 22.99 5.57 -3.43
N GLN A 317 22.63 4.57 -4.23
CA GLN A 317 23.58 3.67 -4.89
C GLN A 317 23.89 4.05 -6.33
#